data_25fca0a66f5ba584d4194cea2bea0397
#
_entry.id   25fca0a66f5ba584d4194cea2bea0397
#
_cell.length_a   1.000
_cell.length_b   1.000
_cell.length_c   1.000
_cell.angle_alpha   90.00
_cell.angle_beta   90.00
_cell.angle_gamma   90.00
#
_symmetry.space_group_name_H-M   'P 1'
#
loop_
_entity.id
_entity.type
_entity.pdbx_description
1 polymer ?
#
loop_
_entity_poly.entity_id
_entity_poly.type
_entity_poly.pdbx_seq_one_letter_code
_entity_poly.pdbx_strand_id
1 'polypeptide(L)'
;MTGKDAETGLEASPPSGKKLTVLQVVPELNSGGVERGAIEIARRLVADGHRALIASKGGRMEGLLKNVGGELVRLPLDSKNPLTLKLNARRLADVIETLNVDIVHARSRAPAWSAYWACQRQGTPFVTTYHGAYSEGLPGKRRYNSVMAKGDRVIAISQFIADLIRERHETPEERLVVIHRGADLELFNPAKVSRSKALAMAERWGVADDDRPIFLLPGRLTRWKGQEDLIDAAAALRDQRGEDFLCVILGGDEGDGGFEKELQQRIEKRDLGRIVRMVGHEEDMTSAYWLSSVVVSASRDPEAFGRIAVEGQAMGKPVIATAHGGAMETVEDEVTGFHVAPGDPESLAAAMGRLCDLSSEQRAAIGQRGIARVEEAFGIASMQAATMAVYRDLVG
;
A
#
# COMPACT_ATOMS: atom_id res chain seq x y z
N MET A 1 -48.64 20.75 -12.72
CA MET A 1 -48.75 19.34 -12.34
C MET A 1 -47.34 18.85 -12.05
N THR A 2 -47.10 18.61 -10.79
CA THR A 2 -45.84 18.36 -10.11
C THR A 2 -45.41 16.89 -10.30
N GLY A 3 -44.27 16.66 -10.90
CA GLY A 3 -43.60 15.35 -10.88
C GLY A 3 -42.49 15.37 -9.83
N LYS A 4 -42.72 14.60 -8.73
CA LYS A 4 -41.72 14.33 -7.69
C LYS A 4 -40.71 13.32 -8.20
N ASP A 5 -39.45 13.72 -8.20
CA ASP A 5 -38.32 12.83 -8.35
C ASP A 5 -38.19 11.97 -7.09
N ALA A 6 -38.27 10.66 -7.27
CA ALA A 6 -38.06 9.68 -6.24
C ALA A 6 -36.56 9.40 -6.10
N GLU A 7 -35.94 9.96 -5.08
CA GLU A 7 -34.66 9.50 -4.58
C GLU A 7 -34.82 8.08 -4.02
N THR A 8 -34.37 7.07 -4.75
CA THR A 8 -34.20 5.71 -4.24
C THR A 8 -32.89 5.65 -3.44
N GLY A 9 -32.95 6.07 -2.18
CA GLY A 9 -31.94 5.76 -1.18
C GLY A 9 -31.96 4.25 -0.93
N LEU A 10 -30.92 3.55 -1.32
CA LEU A 10 -30.59 2.20 -0.83
C LEU A 10 -30.21 2.32 0.65
N GLU A 11 -31.21 2.30 1.54
CA GLU A 11 -30.98 2.02 2.96
C GLU A 11 -30.46 0.60 3.09
N ALA A 12 -29.15 0.47 3.35
CA ALA A 12 -28.55 -0.79 3.74
C ALA A 12 -29.22 -1.24 5.06
N SER A 13 -29.96 -2.34 5.03
CA SER A 13 -30.53 -2.96 6.24
C SER A 13 -29.39 -3.20 7.25
N PRO A 14 -29.58 -2.85 8.53
CA PRO A 14 -28.56 -3.07 9.54
C PRO A 14 -28.24 -4.57 9.64
N PRO A 15 -26.96 -4.96 9.73
CA PRO A 15 -26.59 -6.35 9.86
C PRO A 15 -27.17 -6.93 11.14
N SER A 16 -27.94 -8.02 11.01
CA SER A 16 -28.51 -8.80 12.12
C SER A 16 -27.39 -9.59 12.81
N GLY A 17 -26.62 -8.94 13.67
CA GLY A 17 -25.51 -9.57 14.38
C GLY A 17 -25.10 -8.77 15.62
N LYS A 18 -24.38 -9.41 16.55
CA LYS A 18 -23.80 -8.78 17.73
C LYS A 18 -22.94 -7.57 17.30
N LYS A 19 -23.18 -6.42 17.95
CA LYS A 19 -22.32 -5.24 17.80
C LYS A 19 -20.94 -5.52 18.41
N LEU A 20 -19.89 -5.45 17.59
CA LEU A 20 -18.51 -5.72 18.02
C LEU A 20 -17.79 -4.44 18.45
N THR A 21 -16.89 -4.58 19.41
CA THR A 21 -15.85 -3.61 19.75
C THR A 21 -14.50 -4.16 19.29
N VAL A 22 -13.90 -3.56 18.27
CA VAL A 22 -12.60 -3.99 17.71
C VAL A 22 -11.52 -2.98 18.06
N LEU A 23 -10.45 -3.45 18.69
CA LEU A 23 -9.26 -2.65 19.01
C LEU A 23 -8.13 -2.98 18.04
N GLN A 24 -7.83 -2.06 17.11
CA GLN A 24 -6.63 -2.16 16.29
C GLN A 24 -5.43 -1.55 17.01
N VAL A 25 -4.24 -2.16 16.91
CA VAL A 25 -3.04 -1.64 17.54
C VAL A 25 -1.96 -1.32 16.50
N VAL A 26 -1.51 -0.06 16.50
CA VAL A 26 -0.45 0.46 15.61
C VAL A 26 0.54 1.29 16.44
N PRO A 27 1.80 1.46 16.00
CA PRO A 27 2.78 2.26 16.76
C PRO A 27 2.34 3.71 16.91
N GLU A 28 2.00 4.33 15.79
CA GLU A 28 1.61 5.74 15.66
C GLU A 28 0.63 5.91 14.51
N LEU A 29 0.04 7.10 14.34
CA LEU A 29 -0.87 7.46 13.27
C LEU A 29 -0.33 8.66 12.46
N ASN A 30 0.90 8.55 11.92
CA ASN A 30 1.54 9.64 11.18
C ASN A 30 1.35 9.53 9.68
N SER A 31 1.91 8.52 9.05
CA SER A 31 1.85 8.28 7.61
C SER A 31 2.20 6.84 7.30
N GLY A 32 1.68 6.33 6.20
CA GLY A 32 2.02 5.00 5.73
C GLY A 32 0.81 4.12 5.48
N GLY A 33 1.09 2.99 4.85
CA GLY A 33 0.03 2.08 4.44
C GLY A 33 -0.60 1.29 5.58
N VAL A 34 0.13 1.07 6.68
CA VAL A 34 -0.38 0.35 7.86
C VAL A 34 -1.43 1.20 8.58
N GLU A 35 -1.10 2.46 8.83
CA GLU A 35 -1.94 3.45 9.50
C GLU A 35 -3.20 3.74 8.68
N ARG A 36 -3.03 3.97 7.38
CA ARG A 36 -4.16 4.17 6.46
C ARG A 36 -5.08 2.96 6.45
N GLY A 37 -4.54 1.75 6.33
CA GLY A 37 -5.33 0.52 6.39
C GLY A 37 -6.06 0.31 7.72
N ALA A 38 -5.52 0.79 8.85
CA ALA A 38 -6.22 0.76 10.14
C ALA A 38 -7.45 1.70 10.14
N ILE A 39 -7.30 2.90 9.56
CA ILE A 39 -8.41 3.86 9.43
C ILE A 39 -9.47 3.36 8.43
N GLU A 40 -9.06 2.73 7.33
CA GLU A 40 -9.98 2.12 6.35
C GLU A 40 -10.86 1.04 6.98
N ILE A 41 -10.28 0.18 7.83
CA ILE A 41 -11.05 -0.82 8.58
C ILE A 41 -11.89 -0.17 9.69
N ALA A 42 -11.40 0.89 10.36
CA ALA A 42 -12.20 1.63 11.33
C ALA A 42 -13.44 2.27 10.68
N ARG A 43 -13.30 2.86 9.48
CA ARG A 43 -14.42 3.39 8.69
C ARG A 43 -15.47 2.31 8.43
N ARG A 44 -15.03 1.12 7.99
CA ARG A 44 -15.94 0.00 7.72
C ARG A 44 -16.65 -0.49 8.96
N LEU A 45 -15.92 -0.66 10.07
CA LEU A 45 -16.51 -1.05 11.36
C LEU A 45 -17.62 -0.10 11.79
N VAL A 46 -17.35 1.21 11.73
CA VAL A 46 -18.35 2.24 12.11
C VAL A 46 -19.54 2.23 11.16
N ALA A 47 -19.31 2.11 9.85
CA ALA A 47 -20.38 2.03 8.86
C ALA A 47 -21.29 0.80 9.06
N ASP A 48 -20.72 -0.33 9.52
CA ASP A 48 -21.47 -1.55 9.87
C ASP A 48 -22.08 -1.50 11.29
N GLY A 49 -21.99 -0.37 12.01
CA GLY A 49 -22.56 -0.17 13.35
C GLY A 49 -21.72 -0.73 14.51
N HIS A 50 -20.49 -1.17 14.24
CA HIS A 50 -19.53 -1.64 15.23
C HIS A 50 -18.76 -0.49 15.88
N ARG A 51 -18.09 -0.73 17.00
CA ARG A 51 -17.20 0.23 17.66
C ARG A 51 -15.77 0.00 17.20
N ALA A 52 -15.16 1.04 16.65
CA ALA A 52 -13.77 0.99 16.13
C ALA A 52 -12.83 1.76 17.05
N LEU A 53 -11.91 1.05 17.69
CA LEU A 53 -10.87 1.61 18.55
C LEU A 53 -9.51 1.45 17.85
N ILE A 54 -8.65 2.47 17.94
CA ILE A 54 -7.24 2.35 17.55
C ILE A 54 -6.36 2.75 18.74
N ALA A 55 -5.57 1.81 19.26
CA ALA A 55 -4.54 2.11 20.24
C ALA A 55 -3.24 2.48 19.54
N SER A 56 -2.71 3.67 19.85
CA SER A 56 -1.43 4.16 19.31
C SER A 56 -0.88 5.31 20.16
N LYS A 57 0.34 5.75 19.85
CA LYS A 57 0.90 6.99 20.40
C LYS A 57 0.16 8.25 19.94
N GLY A 58 -0.61 8.13 18.84
CA GLY A 58 -1.24 9.24 18.14
C GLY A 58 -0.42 9.69 16.92
N GLY A 59 -0.81 10.80 16.28
CA GLY A 59 -0.11 11.36 15.14
C GLY A 59 -1.00 12.19 14.22
N ARG A 60 -0.47 12.59 13.06
CA ARG A 60 -1.14 13.52 12.12
C ARG A 60 -2.46 13.01 11.56
N MET A 61 -2.67 11.70 11.54
CA MET A 61 -3.91 11.08 11.01
C MET A 61 -5.03 10.93 12.06
N GLU A 62 -4.88 11.46 13.28
CA GLU A 62 -5.93 11.41 14.32
C GLU A 62 -7.24 12.06 13.86
N GLY A 63 -7.13 13.17 13.12
CA GLY A 63 -8.29 13.85 12.53
C GLY A 63 -9.06 12.95 11.55
N LEU A 64 -8.35 12.16 10.74
CA LEU A 64 -8.97 11.21 9.82
C LEU A 64 -9.69 10.09 10.57
N LEU A 65 -9.09 9.56 11.65
CA LEU A 65 -9.74 8.56 12.49
C LEU A 65 -11.04 9.10 13.10
N LYS A 66 -11.00 10.32 13.66
CA LYS A 66 -12.18 10.98 14.21
C LYS A 66 -13.28 11.23 13.17
N ASN A 67 -12.89 11.64 11.97
CA ASN A 67 -13.82 11.91 10.86
C ASN A 67 -14.58 10.65 10.40
N VAL A 68 -13.99 9.46 10.53
CA VAL A 68 -14.67 8.19 10.24
C VAL A 68 -15.43 7.63 11.44
N GLY A 69 -15.49 8.34 12.58
CA GLY A 69 -16.19 7.91 13.80
C GLY A 69 -15.41 6.91 14.64
N GLY A 70 -14.11 6.72 14.39
CA GLY A 70 -13.25 5.88 15.23
C GLY A 70 -12.72 6.60 16.46
N GLU A 71 -12.36 5.84 17.49
CA GLU A 71 -11.88 6.34 18.77
C GLU A 71 -10.38 6.04 18.95
N LEU A 72 -9.61 7.00 19.45
CA LEU A 72 -8.20 6.83 19.77
C LEU A 72 -8.02 6.45 21.24
N VAL A 73 -7.31 5.33 21.48
CA VAL A 73 -6.76 4.95 22.79
C VAL A 73 -5.28 5.30 22.82
N ARG A 74 -4.91 6.35 23.54
CA ARG A 74 -3.52 6.86 23.50
C ARG A 74 -2.59 6.05 24.42
N LEU A 75 -1.68 5.30 23.81
CA LEU A 75 -0.66 4.48 24.49
C LEU A 75 0.68 4.58 23.75
N PRO A 76 1.83 4.52 24.46
CA PRO A 76 3.18 4.60 23.84
C PRO A 76 3.57 3.27 23.18
N LEU A 77 2.88 2.92 22.07
CA LEU A 77 3.02 1.64 21.36
C LEU A 77 4.15 1.62 20.32
N ASP A 78 4.82 2.73 20.10
CA ASP A 78 6.00 2.88 19.25
C ASP A 78 7.30 2.32 19.85
N SER A 79 7.32 2.09 21.16
CA SER A 79 8.48 1.61 21.89
C SER A 79 8.80 0.13 21.60
N LYS A 80 10.10 -0.16 21.43
CA LYS A 80 10.66 -1.52 21.32
C LYS A 80 11.34 -1.98 22.60
N ASN A 81 11.35 -1.16 23.67
CA ASN A 81 11.93 -1.51 24.95
C ASN A 81 11.13 -2.62 25.65
N PRO A 82 11.75 -3.74 26.06
CA PRO A 82 11.05 -4.87 26.65
C PRO A 82 10.22 -4.55 27.91
N LEU A 83 10.71 -3.63 28.75
CA LEU A 83 9.97 -3.20 29.94
C LEU A 83 8.73 -2.42 29.56
N THR A 84 8.84 -1.51 28.57
CA THR A 84 7.71 -0.75 28.04
C THR A 84 6.71 -1.68 27.38
N LEU A 85 7.15 -2.70 26.62
CA LEU A 85 6.26 -3.70 26.01
C LEU A 85 5.45 -4.44 27.07
N LYS A 86 6.07 -4.88 28.18
CA LYS A 86 5.37 -5.54 29.31
C LYS A 86 4.38 -4.62 30.01
N LEU A 87 4.74 -3.33 30.20
CA LEU A 87 3.85 -2.36 30.79
C LEU A 87 2.65 -2.07 29.87
N ASN A 88 2.90 -1.93 28.57
CA ASN A 88 1.84 -1.75 27.59
C ASN A 88 0.92 -2.97 27.50
N ALA A 89 1.42 -4.18 27.71
CA ALA A 89 0.58 -5.37 27.79
C ALA A 89 -0.44 -5.29 28.95
N ARG A 90 -0.03 -4.75 30.12
CA ARG A 90 -0.95 -4.52 31.24
C ARG A 90 -1.98 -3.46 30.90
N ARG A 91 -1.54 -2.31 30.36
CA ARG A 91 -2.43 -1.21 29.95
C ARG A 91 -3.43 -1.66 28.89
N LEU A 92 -3.00 -2.47 27.90
CA LEU A 92 -3.90 -3.02 26.89
C LEU A 92 -4.88 -4.02 27.48
N ALA A 93 -4.47 -4.85 28.47
CA ALA A 93 -5.40 -5.73 29.19
C ALA A 93 -6.49 -4.95 29.93
N ASP A 94 -6.12 -3.85 30.59
CA ASP A 94 -7.07 -2.96 31.27
C ASP A 94 -8.04 -2.29 30.25
N VAL A 95 -7.53 -1.89 29.08
CA VAL A 95 -8.35 -1.34 27.98
C VAL A 95 -9.34 -2.38 27.44
N ILE A 96 -8.86 -3.63 27.20
CA ILE A 96 -9.70 -4.73 26.72
C ILE A 96 -10.87 -4.96 27.68
N GLU A 97 -10.60 -5.05 28.98
CA GLU A 97 -11.60 -5.28 30.01
C GLU A 97 -12.56 -4.08 30.15
N THR A 98 -12.02 -2.86 30.32
CA THR A 98 -12.81 -1.65 30.56
C THR A 98 -13.74 -1.28 29.39
N LEU A 99 -13.27 -1.46 28.16
CA LEU A 99 -14.00 -1.09 26.95
C LEU A 99 -14.76 -2.27 26.31
N ASN A 100 -14.75 -3.44 26.96
CA ASN A 100 -15.39 -4.67 26.49
C ASN A 100 -14.97 -4.98 25.04
N VAL A 101 -13.65 -5.08 24.79
CA VAL A 101 -13.10 -5.37 23.47
C VAL A 101 -13.33 -6.83 23.09
N ASP A 102 -14.03 -7.07 21.99
CA ASP A 102 -14.30 -8.41 21.48
C ASP A 102 -13.11 -8.98 20.68
N ILE A 103 -12.35 -8.13 19.97
CA ILE A 103 -11.21 -8.54 19.11
C ILE A 103 -10.10 -7.51 19.20
N VAL A 104 -8.85 -7.99 19.29
CA VAL A 104 -7.65 -7.16 19.13
C VAL A 104 -6.95 -7.49 17.82
N HIS A 105 -6.68 -6.48 17.00
CA HIS A 105 -6.03 -6.65 15.71
C HIS A 105 -4.69 -5.89 15.65
N ALA A 106 -3.57 -6.62 15.66
CA ALA A 106 -2.24 -6.04 15.56
C ALA A 106 -1.78 -5.90 14.11
N ARG A 107 -1.28 -4.70 13.77
CA ARG A 107 -0.80 -4.36 12.43
C ARG A 107 0.70 -4.06 12.35
N SER A 108 1.43 -4.16 13.47
CA SER A 108 2.86 -3.92 13.52
C SER A 108 3.50 -4.70 14.67
N ARG A 109 4.77 -5.11 14.49
CA ARG A 109 5.49 -6.02 15.40
C ARG A 109 5.65 -5.51 16.82
N ALA A 110 6.01 -4.23 17.01
CA ALA A 110 6.23 -3.69 18.33
C ALA A 110 4.96 -3.73 19.20
N PRO A 111 3.84 -3.13 18.79
CA PRO A 111 2.58 -3.24 19.53
C PRO A 111 2.02 -4.66 19.60
N ALA A 112 2.32 -5.53 18.62
CA ALA A 112 1.80 -6.90 18.57
C ALA A 112 2.25 -7.75 19.77
N TRP A 113 3.47 -7.59 20.27
CA TRP A 113 3.90 -8.31 21.48
C TRP A 113 3.08 -7.93 22.70
N SER A 114 2.86 -6.62 22.89
CA SER A 114 2.04 -6.13 24.02
C SER A 114 0.60 -6.59 23.88
N ALA A 115 0.03 -6.54 22.67
CA ALA A 115 -1.32 -6.99 22.37
C ALA A 115 -1.48 -8.50 22.56
N TYR A 116 -0.55 -9.31 22.08
CA TYR A 116 -0.55 -10.76 22.25
C TYR A 116 -0.59 -11.15 23.73
N TRP A 117 0.28 -10.56 24.57
CA TRP A 117 0.27 -10.86 26.01
C TRP A 117 -0.99 -10.37 26.72
N ALA A 118 -1.55 -9.24 26.30
CA ALA A 118 -2.83 -8.74 26.82
C ALA A 118 -3.98 -9.70 26.48
N CYS A 119 -4.07 -10.14 25.22
CA CYS A 119 -5.09 -11.08 24.74
C CYS A 119 -4.99 -12.43 25.44
N GLN A 120 -3.77 -12.98 25.60
CA GLN A 120 -3.57 -14.23 26.34
C GLN A 120 -4.05 -14.13 27.80
N ARG A 121 -3.93 -12.96 28.43
CA ARG A 121 -4.39 -12.74 29.80
C ARG A 121 -5.92 -12.62 29.90
N GLN A 122 -6.56 -11.99 28.89
CA GLN A 122 -8.00 -11.69 28.91
C GLN A 122 -8.85 -12.74 28.18
N GLY A 123 -8.22 -13.69 27.46
CA GLY A 123 -8.92 -14.65 26.61
C GLY A 123 -9.59 -14.01 25.39
N THR A 124 -9.11 -12.84 24.96
CA THR A 124 -9.67 -12.11 23.83
C THR A 124 -9.04 -12.57 22.52
N PRO A 125 -9.82 -12.82 21.45
CA PRO A 125 -9.31 -13.17 20.14
C PRO A 125 -8.27 -12.18 19.61
N PHE A 126 -7.16 -12.72 19.05
CA PHE A 126 -6.04 -11.96 18.55
C PHE A 126 -5.86 -12.14 17.05
N VAL A 127 -5.98 -11.08 16.28
CA VAL A 127 -5.74 -11.05 14.83
C VAL A 127 -4.44 -10.32 14.53
N THR A 128 -3.72 -10.77 13.52
CA THR A 128 -2.55 -10.06 13.02
C THR A 128 -2.64 -9.83 11.52
N THR A 129 -2.13 -8.70 11.01
CA THR A 129 -1.86 -8.53 9.58
C THR A 129 -0.37 -8.41 9.34
N TYR A 130 0.16 -9.33 8.54
CA TYR A 130 1.57 -9.40 8.17
C TYR A 130 1.81 -8.53 6.93
N HIS A 131 2.34 -7.31 7.15
CA HIS A 131 2.41 -6.24 6.15
C HIS A 131 3.69 -6.19 5.31
N GLY A 132 4.65 -7.04 5.54
CA GLY A 132 5.91 -6.94 4.80
C GLY A 132 6.85 -8.14 4.99
N ALA A 133 7.76 -8.34 4.06
CA ALA A 133 8.86 -9.30 4.17
C ALA A 133 9.87 -8.81 5.21
N TYR A 134 9.61 -9.06 6.49
CA TYR A 134 10.47 -8.60 7.57
C TYR A 134 11.87 -9.21 7.50
N SER A 135 12.89 -8.35 7.56
CA SER A 135 14.29 -8.79 7.60
C SER A 135 14.57 -9.68 8.82
N GLU A 136 15.29 -10.78 8.61
CA GLU A 136 15.71 -11.74 9.64
C GLU A 136 17.22 -11.86 9.77
N GLY A 137 18.01 -11.00 9.09
CA GLY A 137 19.46 -11.07 9.01
C GLY A 137 20.24 -10.85 10.32
N LEU A 138 19.57 -10.54 11.45
CA LEU A 138 20.19 -10.40 12.76
C LEU A 138 19.67 -11.45 13.74
N PRO A 139 20.52 -11.97 14.64
CA PRO A 139 20.10 -12.92 15.68
C PRO A 139 18.90 -12.42 16.47
N GLY A 140 17.92 -13.29 16.71
CA GLY A 140 16.69 -12.97 17.45
C GLY A 140 15.60 -12.23 16.67
N LYS A 141 15.87 -11.69 15.47
CA LYS A 141 14.84 -11.01 14.66
C LYS A 141 13.71 -11.93 14.24
N ARG A 142 13.99 -13.18 13.84
CA ARG A 142 12.96 -14.16 13.51
C ARG A 142 12.00 -14.37 14.67
N ARG A 143 12.53 -14.53 15.91
CA ARG A 143 11.71 -14.64 17.12
C ARG A 143 10.91 -13.36 17.38
N TYR A 144 11.51 -12.18 17.19
CA TYR A 144 10.79 -10.91 17.32
C TYR A 144 9.67 -10.77 16.29
N ASN A 145 9.92 -11.18 15.04
CA ASN A 145 8.94 -11.13 13.96
C ASN A 145 7.79 -12.14 14.14
N SER A 146 8.06 -13.29 14.84
CA SER A 146 7.11 -14.39 14.96
C SER A 146 5.77 -14.01 15.61
N VAL A 147 5.71 -12.91 16.38
CA VAL A 147 4.45 -12.46 16.98
C VAL A 147 3.38 -12.17 15.93
N MET A 148 3.78 -11.74 14.72
CA MET A 148 2.85 -11.47 13.63
C MET A 148 2.25 -12.75 13.02
N ALA A 149 2.80 -13.92 13.36
CA ALA A 149 2.32 -15.25 12.98
C ALA A 149 1.61 -15.99 14.13
N LYS A 150 1.34 -15.33 15.27
CA LYS A 150 0.73 -15.92 16.47
C LYS A 150 -0.76 -15.59 16.64
N GLY A 151 -1.37 -14.91 15.68
CA GLY A 151 -2.80 -14.61 15.71
C GLY A 151 -3.66 -15.87 15.69
N ASP A 152 -4.84 -15.82 16.28
CA ASP A 152 -5.91 -16.82 16.08
C ASP A 152 -6.38 -16.80 14.62
N ARG A 153 -6.24 -15.63 13.95
CA ARG A 153 -6.19 -15.48 12.50
C ARG A 153 -5.01 -14.58 12.12
N VAL A 154 -4.27 -15.01 11.09
CA VAL A 154 -3.10 -14.31 10.54
C VAL A 154 -3.42 -13.91 9.11
N ILE A 155 -3.61 -12.61 8.90
CA ILE A 155 -3.89 -12.06 7.58
C ILE A 155 -2.56 -11.80 6.86
N ALA A 156 -2.32 -12.50 5.76
CA ALA A 156 -1.25 -12.22 4.82
C ALA A 156 -1.78 -11.27 3.73
N ILE A 157 -1.03 -10.20 3.42
CA ILE A 157 -1.51 -9.19 2.45
C ILE A 157 -1.31 -9.57 0.99
N SER A 158 -0.74 -10.74 0.72
CA SER A 158 -0.51 -11.34 -0.59
C SER A 158 -0.21 -12.82 -0.42
N GLN A 159 -0.31 -13.60 -1.51
CA GLN A 159 0.12 -15.00 -1.52
C GLN A 159 1.63 -15.10 -1.24
N PHE A 160 2.43 -14.18 -1.81
CA PHE A 160 3.86 -14.10 -1.50
C PHE A 160 4.12 -13.99 0.01
N ILE A 161 3.37 -13.16 0.74
CA ILE A 161 3.51 -13.04 2.20
C ILE A 161 3.00 -14.30 2.92
N ALA A 162 1.95 -14.95 2.43
CA ALA A 162 1.47 -16.21 2.99
C ALA A 162 2.53 -17.30 2.88
N ASP A 163 3.17 -17.43 1.72
CA ASP A 163 4.24 -18.41 1.49
C ASP A 163 5.46 -18.11 2.38
N LEU A 164 5.80 -16.84 2.54
CA LEU A 164 6.85 -16.41 3.45
C LEU A 164 6.54 -16.76 4.93
N ILE A 165 5.28 -16.64 5.35
CA ILE A 165 4.84 -17.04 6.70
C ILE A 165 4.97 -18.55 6.86
N ARG A 166 4.54 -19.35 5.89
CA ARG A 166 4.70 -20.81 5.89
C ARG A 166 6.16 -21.25 6.00
N GLU A 167 7.02 -20.61 5.21
CA GLU A 167 8.47 -20.88 5.23
C GLU A 167 9.12 -20.53 6.57
N ARG A 168 8.74 -19.42 7.19
CA ARG A 168 9.45 -18.85 8.33
C ARG A 168 8.85 -19.19 9.68
N HIS A 169 7.58 -19.50 9.74
CA HIS A 169 6.83 -19.69 10.97
C HIS A 169 5.95 -20.95 10.89
N GLU A 170 5.80 -21.63 12.01
CA GLU A 170 4.93 -22.80 12.16
C GLU A 170 3.48 -22.36 12.42
N THR A 171 2.92 -21.57 11.48
CA THR A 171 1.55 -21.09 11.57
C THR A 171 0.61 -22.16 11.02
N PRO A 172 -0.39 -22.65 11.79
CA PRO A 172 -1.39 -23.58 11.31
C PRO A 172 -2.14 -23.00 10.10
N GLU A 173 -2.36 -23.81 9.07
CA GLU A 173 -2.96 -23.37 7.80
C GLU A 173 -4.37 -22.79 7.99
N GLU A 174 -5.15 -23.36 8.92
CA GLU A 174 -6.48 -22.89 9.27
C GLU A 174 -6.52 -21.49 9.91
N ARG A 175 -5.37 -20.98 10.37
CA ARG A 175 -5.23 -19.61 10.89
C ARG A 175 -4.78 -18.61 9.84
N LEU A 176 -4.21 -19.06 8.73
CA LEU A 176 -3.65 -18.21 7.70
C LEU A 176 -4.71 -17.86 6.66
N VAL A 177 -4.92 -16.55 6.45
CA VAL A 177 -5.89 -16.05 5.47
C VAL A 177 -5.20 -15.02 4.58
N VAL A 178 -5.30 -15.20 3.26
CA VAL A 178 -4.82 -14.19 2.31
C VAL A 178 -5.93 -13.16 2.09
N ILE A 179 -5.63 -11.91 2.43
CA ILE A 179 -6.49 -10.76 2.15
C ILE A 179 -5.62 -9.69 1.50
N HIS A 180 -5.74 -9.53 0.20
CA HIS A 180 -5.01 -8.52 -0.55
C HIS A 180 -5.33 -7.12 -0.02
N ARG A 181 -4.35 -6.21 -0.13
CA ARG A 181 -4.62 -4.80 0.17
C ARG A 181 -5.51 -4.21 -0.92
N GLY A 182 -6.35 -3.28 -0.51
CA GLY A 182 -7.23 -2.59 -1.44
C GLY A 182 -6.71 -1.22 -1.85
N ALA A 183 -6.99 -0.82 -3.10
CA ALA A 183 -6.96 0.56 -3.54
C ALA A 183 -8.33 1.21 -3.33
N ASP A 184 -8.32 2.47 -2.95
CA ASP A 184 -9.54 3.30 -2.86
C ASP A 184 -9.91 3.75 -4.27
N LEU A 185 -10.86 3.05 -4.90
CA LEU A 185 -11.32 3.33 -6.27
C LEU A 185 -12.13 4.63 -6.39
N GLU A 186 -12.57 5.21 -5.28
CA GLU A 186 -13.15 6.55 -5.27
C GLU A 186 -12.06 7.64 -5.37
N LEU A 187 -10.90 7.38 -4.75
CA LEU A 187 -9.73 8.25 -4.82
C LEU A 187 -8.95 8.05 -6.12
N PHE A 188 -8.59 6.79 -6.43
CA PHE A 188 -7.85 6.44 -7.66
C PHE A 188 -8.82 6.19 -8.81
N ASN A 189 -9.43 7.28 -9.30
CA ASN A 189 -10.39 7.27 -10.39
C ASN A 189 -10.01 8.32 -11.43
N PRO A 190 -9.63 7.93 -12.65
CA PRO A 190 -9.16 8.88 -13.68
C PRO A 190 -10.22 9.93 -14.05
N ALA A 191 -11.51 9.62 -13.92
CA ALA A 191 -12.60 10.56 -14.21
C ALA A 191 -12.78 11.65 -13.14
N LYS A 192 -12.23 11.43 -11.92
CA LYS A 192 -12.35 12.37 -10.78
C LYS A 192 -11.12 13.26 -10.61
N VAL A 193 -10.08 13.11 -11.42
CA VAL A 193 -8.87 13.92 -11.33
C VAL A 193 -9.14 15.39 -11.66
N SER A 194 -8.64 16.27 -10.80
CA SER A 194 -8.66 17.71 -11.06
C SER A 194 -7.64 18.07 -12.13
N ARG A 195 -8.13 18.33 -13.35
CA ARG A 195 -7.26 18.72 -14.49
C ARG A 195 -6.40 19.93 -14.18
N SER A 196 -6.94 20.92 -13.46
CA SER A 196 -6.19 22.12 -13.09
C SER A 196 -5.01 21.80 -12.14
N LYS A 197 -5.20 20.89 -11.18
CA LYS A 197 -4.12 20.44 -10.29
C LYS A 197 -3.07 19.63 -11.05
N ALA A 198 -3.50 18.75 -11.95
CA ALA A 198 -2.61 17.95 -12.77
C ALA A 198 -1.78 18.83 -13.71
N LEU A 199 -2.37 19.83 -14.37
CA LEU A 199 -1.64 20.79 -15.21
C LEU A 199 -0.65 21.63 -14.41
N ALA A 200 -1.04 22.15 -13.25
CA ALA A 200 -0.10 22.87 -12.37
C ALA A 200 1.05 21.97 -11.88
N MET A 201 0.81 20.66 -11.69
CA MET A 201 1.88 19.68 -11.40
C MET A 201 2.78 19.48 -12.63
N ALA A 202 2.23 19.36 -13.82
CA ALA A 202 3.00 19.23 -15.06
C ALA A 202 3.93 20.44 -15.28
N GLU A 203 3.45 21.67 -15.00
CA GLU A 203 4.27 22.89 -15.03
C GLU A 203 5.44 22.80 -14.04
N ARG A 204 5.18 22.40 -12.79
CA ARG A 204 6.25 22.25 -11.78
C ARG A 204 7.27 21.17 -12.17
N TRP A 205 6.85 20.14 -12.84
CA TRP A 205 7.72 19.06 -13.33
C TRP A 205 8.46 19.43 -14.62
N GLY A 206 8.09 20.52 -15.28
CA GLY A 206 8.64 20.96 -16.57
C GLY A 206 8.27 19.99 -17.70
N VAL A 207 7.04 19.46 -17.69
CA VAL A 207 6.51 18.50 -18.68
C VAL A 207 5.16 18.95 -19.28
N ALA A 208 4.74 20.19 -19.04
CA ALA A 208 3.42 20.69 -19.47
C ALA A 208 3.24 20.73 -21.00
N ASP A 209 4.31 21.04 -21.74
CA ASP A 209 4.32 21.15 -23.21
C ASP A 209 5.01 19.95 -23.86
N ASP A 210 5.05 18.79 -23.18
CA ASP A 210 5.79 17.62 -23.64
C ASP A 210 4.82 16.48 -23.97
N ASP A 211 4.75 16.10 -25.24
CA ASP A 211 3.85 15.05 -25.72
C ASP A 211 4.47 13.64 -25.63
N ARG A 212 5.70 13.53 -25.16
CA ARG A 212 6.39 12.23 -25.00
C ARG A 212 5.73 11.38 -23.92
N PRO A 213 5.67 10.05 -24.08
CA PRO A 213 5.15 9.18 -23.04
C PRO A 213 5.98 9.27 -21.76
N ILE A 214 5.31 9.45 -20.62
CA ILE A 214 5.93 9.58 -19.29
C ILE A 214 5.91 8.24 -18.57
N PHE A 215 7.09 7.73 -18.25
CA PHE A 215 7.32 6.59 -17.35
C PHE A 215 7.52 7.11 -15.93
N LEU A 216 6.53 6.92 -15.06
CA LEU A 216 6.53 7.40 -13.69
C LEU A 216 6.98 6.30 -12.72
N LEU A 217 8.08 6.51 -11.98
CA LEU A 217 8.50 5.67 -10.87
C LEU A 217 8.25 6.42 -9.54
N PRO A 218 7.12 6.17 -8.87
CA PRO A 218 6.84 6.78 -7.57
C PRO A 218 7.38 5.92 -6.43
N GLY A 219 7.91 6.57 -5.40
CA GLY A 219 8.35 5.88 -4.19
C GLY A 219 9.48 6.62 -3.47
N ARG A 220 9.69 6.27 -2.21
CA ARG A 220 10.83 6.81 -1.45
C ARG A 220 12.13 6.55 -2.19
N LEU A 221 13.04 7.51 -2.15
CA LEU A 221 14.36 7.31 -2.72
C LEU A 221 15.16 6.36 -1.82
N THR A 222 15.25 5.11 -2.25
CA THR A 222 15.98 4.04 -1.55
C THR A 222 16.54 3.06 -2.58
N ARG A 223 17.73 2.51 -2.32
CA ARG A 223 18.43 1.62 -3.28
C ARG A 223 17.61 0.43 -3.75
N TRP A 224 16.71 -0.08 -2.90
CA TRP A 224 15.90 -1.24 -3.25
C TRP A 224 14.69 -0.91 -4.14
N LYS A 225 14.35 0.38 -4.32
CA LYS A 225 13.23 0.81 -5.18
C LYS A 225 13.56 0.91 -6.65
N GLY A 226 14.84 0.72 -7.04
CA GLY A 226 15.25 0.60 -8.43
C GLY A 226 15.27 1.90 -9.23
N GLN A 227 15.39 3.08 -8.58
CA GLN A 227 15.56 4.35 -9.29
C GLN A 227 16.83 4.35 -10.15
N GLU A 228 17.92 3.68 -9.68
CA GLU A 228 19.14 3.50 -10.45
C GLU A 228 18.89 2.68 -11.72
N ASP A 229 18.06 1.62 -11.61
CA ASP A 229 17.72 0.75 -12.75
C ASP A 229 16.90 1.51 -13.79
N LEU A 230 15.99 2.38 -13.38
CA LEU A 230 15.24 3.24 -14.32
C LEU A 230 16.18 4.23 -15.04
N ILE A 231 17.13 4.84 -14.34
CA ILE A 231 18.11 5.75 -14.97
C ILE A 231 18.98 5.00 -15.99
N ASP A 232 19.44 3.79 -15.64
CA ASP A 232 20.23 2.98 -16.54
C ASP A 232 19.44 2.46 -17.75
N ALA A 233 18.17 2.06 -17.51
CA ALA A 233 17.25 1.67 -18.56
C ALA A 233 16.95 2.85 -19.51
N ALA A 234 16.79 4.06 -18.98
CA ALA A 234 16.60 5.25 -19.79
C ALA A 234 17.81 5.55 -20.68
N ALA A 235 19.04 5.32 -20.18
CA ALA A 235 20.23 5.46 -21.01
C ALA A 235 20.27 4.42 -22.14
N ALA A 236 20.03 3.15 -21.81
CA ALA A 236 20.02 2.08 -22.81
C ALA A 236 18.94 2.30 -23.88
N LEU A 237 17.74 2.74 -23.47
CA LEU A 237 16.63 3.02 -24.39
C LEU A 237 16.92 4.23 -25.27
N ARG A 238 17.50 5.32 -24.71
CA ARG A 238 17.93 6.50 -25.50
C ARG A 238 18.92 6.10 -26.59
N ASP A 239 19.89 5.27 -26.27
CA ASP A 239 20.92 4.83 -27.23
C ASP A 239 20.31 4.00 -28.38
N GLN A 240 19.17 3.36 -28.17
CA GLN A 240 18.45 2.56 -29.16
C GLN A 240 17.48 3.38 -30.02
N ARG A 241 16.76 4.37 -29.42
CA ARG A 241 15.65 5.04 -30.11
C ARG A 241 15.65 6.58 -30.02
N GLY A 242 16.61 7.19 -29.35
CA GLY A 242 16.66 8.64 -29.11
C GLY A 242 15.86 9.08 -27.87
N GLU A 243 15.49 10.35 -27.83
CA GLU A 243 14.90 11.02 -26.66
C GLU A 243 13.35 11.18 -26.80
N ASP A 244 12.64 10.18 -27.30
CA ASP A 244 11.20 10.23 -27.59
C ASP A 244 10.32 9.78 -26.41
N PHE A 245 10.84 9.77 -25.19
CA PHE A 245 10.18 9.42 -23.95
C PHE A 245 10.68 10.28 -22.79
N LEU A 246 9.95 10.24 -21.66
CA LEU A 246 10.35 10.85 -20.37
C LEU A 246 10.28 9.82 -19.24
N CYS A 247 11.23 9.91 -18.32
CA CYS A 247 11.19 9.22 -17.04
C CYS A 247 11.03 10.24 -15.92
N VAL A 248 10.06 10.03 -15.05
CA VAL A 248 9.83 10.86 -13.86
C VAL A 248 10.03 10.01 -12.62
N ILE A 249 11.01 10.38 -11.79
CA ILE A 249 11.27 9.80 -10.48
C ILE A 249 10.61 10.71 -9.44
N LEU A 250 9.56 10.17 -8.80
CA LEU A 250 8.75 10.91 -7.85
C LEU A 250 8.96 10.33 -6.44
N GLY A 251 9.49 11.16 -5.54
CA GLY A 251 9.70 10.79 -4.14
C GLY A 251 10.81 11.60 -3.50
N GLY A 252 10.89 11.53 -2.18
CA GLY A 252 11.94 12.18 -1.40
C GLY A 252 12.86 11.18 -0.71
N ASP A 253 14.04 11.64 -0.35
CA ASP A 253 14.96 10.95 0.55
C ASP A 253 14.57 11.26 2.00
N GLU A 254 14.27 10.21 2.79
CA GLU A 254 14.00 10.37 4.24
C GLU A 254 15.29 10.43 5.08
N GLY A 255 16.46 10.35 4.44
CA GLY A 255 17.77 10.40 5.05
C GLY A 255 18.42 11.80 5.01
N ASP A 256 19.72 11.84 4.76
CA ASP A 256 20.54 13.05 4.68
C ASP A 256 20.62 13.65 3.25
N GLY A 257 19.84 13.12 2.31
CA GLY A 257 19.87 13.54 0.90
C GLY A 257 21.05 12.95 0.11
N GLY A 258 21.78 12.01 0.67
CA GLY A 258 22.95 11.41 0.03
C GLY A 258 22.57 10.60 -1.21
N PHE A 259 21.55 9.78 -1.12
CA PHE A 259 21.10 8.95 -2.24
C PHE A 259 20.45 9.77 -3.36
N GLU A 260 19.72 10.81 -3.04
CA GLU A 260 19.18 11.75 -4.02
C GLU A 260 20.29 12.39 -4.86
N LYS A 261 21.37 12.85 -4.20
CA LYS A 261 22.57 13.39 -4.90
C LYS A 261 23.24 12.37 -5.79
N GLU A 262 23.36 11.12 -5.35
CA GLU A 262 23.92 10.03 -6.17
C GLU A 262 23.09 9.80 -7.45
N LEU A 263 21.77 9.81 -7.35
CA LEU A 263 20.85 9.68 -8.48
C LEU A 263 21.02 10.87 -9.46
N GLN A 264 21.09 12.09 -8.92
CA GLN A 264 21.31 13.29 -9.74
C GLN A 264 22.63 13.23 -10.49
N GLN A 265 23.73 12.86 -9.82
CA GLN A 265 25.04 12.69 -10.44
C GLN A 265 25.03 11.59 -11.52
N ARG A 266 24.25 10.52 -11.31
CA ARG A 266 24.10 9.44 -12.31
C ARG A 266 23.39 9.94 -13.57
N ILE A 267 22.36 10.78 -13.43
CA ILE A 267 21.65 11.42 -14.54
C ILE A 267 22.60 12.34 -15.32
N GLU A 268 23.34 13.20 -14.62
CA GLU A 268 24.30 14.13 -15.22
C GLU A 268 25.43 13.40 -15.96
N LYS A 269 26.06 12.42 -15.32
CA LYS A 269 27.16 11.62 -15.91
C LYS A 269 26.75 10.90 -17.19
N ARG A 270 25.47 10.54 -17.32
CA ARG A 270 24.93 9.86 -18.50
C ARG A 270 24.29 10.82 -19.52
N ASP A 271 24.32 12.12 -19.25
CA ASP A 271 23.66 13.15 -20.08
C ASP A 271 22.18 12.87 -20.34
N LEU A 272 21.45 12.54 -19.24
CA LEU A 272 20.00 12.20 -19.31
C LEU A 272 19.09 13.34 -18.88
N GLY A 273 19.62 14.54 -18.62
CA GLY A 273 18.86 15.67 -18.10
C GLY A 273 17.67 16.14 -18.95
N ARG A 274 17.59 15.70 -20.22
CA ARG A 274 16.46 15.99 -21.12
C ARG A 274 15.33 14.96 -21.01
N ILE A 275 15.60 13.77 -20.50
CA ILE A 275 14.64 12.65 -20.48
C ILE A 275 14.37 12.09 -19.08
N VAL A 276 15.17 12.46 -18.07
CA VAL A 276 14.93 12.03 -16.68
C VAL A 276 14.72 13.26 -15.80
N ARG A 277 13.64 13.26 -15.05
CA ARG A 277 13.27 14.29 -14.06
C ARG A 277 13.15 13.68 -12.68
N MET A 278 13.81 14.28 -11.70
CA MET A 278 13.55 14.05 -10.28
C MET A 278 12.69 15.21 -9.76
N VAL A 279 11.48 14.91 -9.29
CA VAL A 279 10.45 15.92 -9.00
C VAL A 279 10.14 16.08 -7.52
N GLY A 280 10.89 15.38 -6.65
CA GLY A 280 10.67 15.43 -5.20
C GLY A 280 9.40 14.70 -4.77
N HIS A 281 8.91 15.06 -3.56
CA HIS A 281 7.73 14.43 -2.96
C HIS A 281 6.45 15.16 -3.39
N GLU A 282 5.43 14.40 -3.75
CA GLU A 282 4.08 14.88 -4.03
C GLU A 282 3.05 14.14 -3.18
N GLU A 283 2.06 14.85 -2.66
CA GLU A 283 0.95 14.27 -1.91
C GLU A 283 -0.19 13.83 -2.84
N ASP A 284 -0.40 14.55 -3.95
CA ASP A 284 -1.46 14.27 -4.93
C ASP A 284 -1.01 13.21 -5.93
N MET A 285 -1.03 11.96 -5.49
CA MET A 285 -0.69 10.82 -6.35
C MET A 285 -1.66 10.62 -7.50
N THR A 286 -2.92 11.06 -7.37
CA THR A 286 -3.91 10.91 -8.45
C THR A 286 -3.55 11.78 -9.66
N SER A 287 -3.13 13.03 -9.43
CA SER A 287 -2.60 13.90 -10.49
C SER A 287 -1.30 13.34 -11.09
N ALA A 288 -0.40 12.78 -10.27
CA ALA A 288 0.84 12.19 -10.74
C ALA A 288 0.60 10.98 -11.66
N TYR A 289 -0.26 10.06 -11.26
CA TYR A 289 -0.65 8.93 -12.11
C TYR A 289 -1.40 9.40 -13.37
N TRP A 290 -2.26 10.41 -13.26
CA TRP A 290 -2.98 10.94 -14.42
C TRP A 290 -2.04 11.47 -15.50
N LEU A 291 -0.99 12.19 -15.13
CA LEU A 291 0.05 12.70 -16.02
C LEU A 291 0.90 11.60 -16.67
N SER A 292 1.06 10.45 -16.01
CA SER A 292 1.89 9.38 -16.54
C SER A 292 1.23 8.65 -17.70
N SER A 293 2.04 8.08 -18.58
CA SER A 293 1.62 7.12 -19.62
C SER A 293 1.78 5.68 -19.13
N VAL A 294 2.77 5.44 -18.29
CA VAL A 294 3.14 4.13 -17.73
C VAL A 294 3.61 4.32 -16.30
N VAL A 295 3.27 3.38 -15.42
CA VAL A 295 3.80 3.35 -14.05
C VAL A 295 4.88 2.27 -13.94
N VAL A 296 5.99 2.61 -13.31
CA VAL A 296 7.15 1.71 -13.13
C VAL A 296 7.33 1.39 -11.65
N SER A 297 7.43 0.09 -11.34
CA SER A 297 7.75 -0.45 -10.02
C SER A 297 8.97 -1.36 -10.15
N ALA A 298 10.17 -0.76 -10.19
CA ALA A 298 11.45 -1.44 -10.47
C ALA A 298 12.16 -1.95 -9.21
N SER A 299 11.40 -2.32 -8.17
CA SER A 299 11.97 -2.72 -6.87
C SER A 299 12.91 -3.91 -7.01
N ARG A 300 14.14 -3.80 -6.46
CA ARG A 300 15.17 -4.87 -6.45
C ARG A 300 14.86 -5.94 -5.39
N ASP A 301 14.27 -5.52 -4.26
CA ASP A 301 13.78 -6.43 -3.23
C ASP A 301 12.28 -6.71 -3.46
N PRO A 302 11.78 -7.91 -3.12
CA PRO A 302 10.37 -8.25 -3.31
C PRO A 302 9.43 -7.32 -2.55
N GLU A 303 8.53 -6.66 -3.26
CA GLU A 303 7.43 -5.92 -2.66
C GLU A 303 6.47 -6.89 -1.97
N ALA A 304 6.01 -6.52 -0.79
CA ALA A 304 5.05 -7.35 -0.08
C ALA A 304 3.69 -7.44 -0.77
N PHE A 305 3.29 -6.39 -1.51
CA PHE A 305 2.04 -6.34 -2.27
C PHE A 305 2.20 -5.58 -3.60
N GLY A 306 2.91 -4.44 -3.61
CA GLY A 306 3.03 -3.60 -4.82
C GLY A 306 1.89 -2.60 -4.98
N ARG A 307 1.65 -1.76 -3.96
CA ARG A 307 0.58 -0.75 -3.98
C ARG A 307 0.64 0.17 -5.20
N ILE A 308 1.84 0.58 -5.60
CA ILE A 308 2.08 1.46 -6.76
C ILE A 308 1.51 0.84 -8.04
N ALA A 309 1.70 -0.47 -8.22
CA ALA A 309 1.17 -1.20 -9.37
C ALA A 309 -0.37 -1.21 -9.38
N VAL A 310 -0.99 -1.44 -8.22
CA VAL A 310 -2.46 -1.45 -8.10
C VAL A 310 -3.04 -0.04 -8.28
N GLU A 311 -2.43 0.98 -7.67
CA GLU A 311 -2.85 2.38 -7.81
C GLU A 311 -2.71 2.87 -9.26
N GLY A 312 -1.60 2.52 -9.94
CA GLY A 312 -1.38 2.82 -11.36
C GLY A 312 -2.43 2.17 -12.26
N GLN A 313 -2.73 0.88 -12.04
CA GLN A 313 -3.78 0.16 -12.77
C GLN A 313 -5.17 0.75 -12.51
N ALA A 314 -5.50 1.11 -11.26
CA ALA A 314 -6.76 1.79 -10.92
C ALA A 314 -6.92 3.12 -11.67
N MET A 315 -5.80 3.80 -11.95
CA MET A 315 -5.75 5.03 -12.75
C MET A 315 -5.64 4.76 -14.26
N GLY A 316 -5.86 3.52 -14.71
CA GLY A 316 -5.88 3.15 -16.11
C GLY A 316 -4.50 3.21 -16.79
N LYS A 317 -3.42 2.98 -16.04
CA LYS A 317 -2.07 2.99 -16.60
C LYS A 317 -1.51 1.59 -16.73
N PRO A 318 -0.88 1.24 -17.87
CA PRO A 318 -0.03 0.06 -17.95
C PRO A 318 1.07 0.12 -16.88
N VAL A 319 1.44 -1.03 -16.33
CA VAL A 319 2.46 -1.09 -15.29
C VAL A 319 3.64 -1.94 -15.76
N ILE A 320 4.87 -1.45 -15.55
CA ILE A 320 6.06 -2.30 -15.59
C ILE A 320 6.43 -2.62 -14.15
N ALA A 321 6.52 -3.89 -13.80
CA ALA A 321 6.87 -4.32 -12.45
C ALA A 321 7.93 -5.42 -12.48
N THR A 322 8.78 -5.45 -11.45
CA THR A 322 9.76 -6.54 -11.30
C THR A 322 9.09 -7.87 -10.97
N ALA A 323 9.53 -8.94 -11.64
CA ALA A 323 8.94 -10.30 -11.60
C ALA A 323 9.24 -11.01 -10.27
N HIS A 324 8.83 -10.44 -9.14
CA HIS A 324 8.96 -11.07 -7.83
C HIS A 324 8.00 -10.46 -6.79
N GLY A 325 7.82 -11.17 -5.67
CA GLY A 325 6.97 -10.71 -4.58
C GLY A 325 5.51 -10.50 -4.99
N GLY A 326 4.84 -9.55 -4.37
CA GLY A 326 3.44 -9.23 -4.64
C GLY A 326 3.16 -8.67 -6.03
N ALA A 327 4.19 -8.22 -6.78
CA ALA A 327 4.01 -7.76 -8.15
C ALA A 327 3.51 -8.88 -9.07
N MET A 328 3.92 -10.14 -8.81
CA MET A 328 3.44 -11.33 -9.54
C MET A 328 1.94 -11.58 -9.40
N GLU A 329 1.33 -11.02 -8.36
CA GLU A 329 -0.11 -11.15 -8.12
C GLU A 329 -0.88 -9.93 -8.64
N THR A 330 -0.27 -8.73 -8.53
CA THR A 330 -0.95 -7.48 -8.83
C THR A 330 -0.90 -7.09 -10.30
N VAL A 331 0.14 -7.48 -11.03
CA VAL A 331 0.27 -7.25 -12.47
C VAL A 331 0.12 -8.57 -13.21
N GLU A 332 -0.70 -8.59 -14.24
CA GLU A 332 -0.85 -9.72 -15.16
C GLU A 332 -0.01 -9.43 -16.39
N ASP A 333 1.06 -10.25 -16.58
CA ASP A 333 2.05 -10.03 -17.63
C ASP A 333 1.42 -10.03 -19.03
N GLU A 334 1.82 -9.07 -19.86
CA GLU A 334 1.31 -8.81 -21.21
C GLU A 334 -0.19 -8.44 -21.28
N VAL A 335 -0.94 -8.47 -20.16
CA VAL A 335 -2.36 -8.14 -20.08
C VAL A 335 -2.60 -6.76 -19.47
N THR A 336 -2.12 -6.53 -18.25
CA THR A 336 -2.28 -5.25 -17.54
C THR A 336 -0.98 -4.47 -17.44
N GLY A 337 0.14 -5.08 -17.87
CA GLY A 337 1.47 -4.52 -17.84
C GLY A 337 2.52 -5.54 -18.26
N PHE A 338 3.76 -5.32 -17.83
CA PHE A 338 4.88 -6.19 -18.16
C PHE A 338 5.72 -6.52 -16.92
N HIS A 339 6.14 -7.78 -16.82
CA HIS A 339 7.12 -8.18 -15.84
C HIS A 339 8.54 -8.06 -16.39
N VAL A 340 9.46 -7.57 -15.56
CA VAL A 340 10.89 -7.44 -15.87
C VAL A 340 11.73 -8.10 -14.78
N ALA A 341 12.94 -8.54 -15.11
CA ALA A 341 13.84 -9.13 -14.12
C ALA A 341 14.30 -8.07 -13.10
N PRO A 342 14.35 -8.40 -11.78
CA PRO A 342 14.83 -7.46 -10.77
C PRO A 342 16.30 -7.09 -10.96
N GLY A 343 16.63 -5.78 -10.87
CA GLY A 343 18.01 -5.29 -11.03
C GLY A 343 18.56 -5.46 -12.44
N ASP A 344 17.70 -5.60 -13.45
CA ASP A 344 18.06 -5.72 -14.87
C ASP A 344 17.54 -4.50 -15.67
N PRO A 345 18.38 -3.46 -15.82
CA PRO A 345 18.03 -2.27 -16.61
C PRO A 345 17.75 -2.56 -18.09
N GLU A 346 18.36 -3.58 -18.68
CA GLU A 346 18.14 -3.95 -20.09
C GLU A 346 16.73 -4.54 -20.28
N SER A 347 16.30 -5.43 -19.39
CA SER A 347 14.93 -5.94 -19.36
C SER A 347 13.91 -4.81 -19.18
N LEU A 348 14.21 -3.85 -18.30
CA LEU A 348 13.35 -2.66 -18.08
C LEU A 348 13.32 -1.78 -19.34
N ALA A 349 14.47 -1.52 -19.98
CA ALA A 349 14.54 -0.74 -21.21
C ALA A 349 13.72 -1.41 -22.34
N ALA A 350 13.82 -2.74 -22.49
CA ALA A 350 13.04 -3.48 -23.47
C ALA A 350 11.52 -3.34 -23.25
N ALA A 351 11.05 -3.46 -22.01
CA ALA A 351 9.64 -3.28 -21.68
C ALA A 351 9.17 -1.82 -21.92
N MET A 352 10.01 -0.83 -21.57
CA MET A 352 9.75 0.58 -21.87
C MET A 352 9.66 0.81 -23.40
N GLY A 353 10.59 0.23 -24.17
CA GLY A 353 10.58 0.32 -25.65
C GLY A 353 9.31 -0.24 -26.25
N ARG A 354 8.87 -1.43 -25.84
CA ARG A 354 7.58 -2.02 -26.25
C ARG A 354 6.40 -1.07 -26.00
N LEU A 355 6.36 -0.40 -24.85
CA LEU A 355 5.29 0.56 -24.52
C LEU A 355 5.41 1.88 -25.29
N CYS A 356 6.61 2.33 -25.64
CA CYS A 356 6.80 3.47 -26.54
C CYS A 356 6.26 3.19 -27.96
N ASP A 357 6.41 1.95 -28.45
CA ASP A 357 5.95 1.55 -29.79
C ASP A 357 4.42 1.46 -29.89
N LEU A 358 3.71 1.39 -28.77
CA LEU A 358 2.25 1.40 -28.74
C LEU A 358 1.68 2.81 -28.90
N SER A 359 0.55 2.93 -29.62
CA SER A 359 -0.23 4.17 -29.64
C SER A 359 -0.83 4.48 -28.27
N SER A 360 -1.29 5.72 -28.06
CA SER A 360 -2.00 6.11 -26.83
C SER A 360 -3.24 5.25 -26.57
N GLU A 361 -3.98 4.91 -27.65
CA GLU A 361 -5.18 4.05 -27.57
C GLU A 361 -4.81 2.60 -27.16
N GLN A 362 -3.71 2.08 -27.67
CA GLN A 362 -3.23 0.74 -27.30
C GLN A 362 -2.78 0.69 -25.84
N ARG A 363 -2.04 1.70 -25.36
CA ARG A 363 -1.71 1.83 -23.93
C ARG A 363 -2.96 1.97 -23.07
N ALA A 364 -3.93 2.78 -23.49
CA ALA A 364 -5.20 2.92 -22.79
C ALA A 364 -5.99 1.61 -22.71
N ALA A 365 -5.97 0.77 -23.76
CA ALA A 365 -6.60 -0.54 -23.74
C ALA A 365 -5.98 -1.50 -22.70
N ILE A 366 -4.64 -1.46 -22.53
CA ILE A 366 -3.96 -2.17 -21.42
C ILE A 366 -4.43 -1.61 -20.08
N GLY A 367 -4.47 -0.28 -19.94
CA GLY A 367 -4.93 0.40 -18.73
C GLY A 367 -6.37 0.05 -18.35
N GLN A 368 -7.29 -0.09 -19.31
CA GLN A 368 -8.67 -0.51 -19.05
C GLN A 368 -8.75 -1.92 -18.46
N ARG A 369 -7.93 -2.86 -18.95
CA ARG A 369 -7.82 -4.20 -18.34
C ARG A 369 -7.27 -4.11 -16.91
N GLY A 370 -6.33 -3.18 -16.66
CA GLY A 370 -5.83 -2.88 -15.33
C GLY A 370 -6.91 -2.40 -14.37
N ILE A 371 -7.78 -1.47 -14.80
CA ILE A 371 -8.93 -1.00 -14.00
C ILE A 371 -9.83 -2.18 -13.64
N ALA A 372 -10.25 -2.97 -14.62
CA ALA A 372 -11.14 -4.12 -14.40
C ALA A 372 -10.53 -5.12 -13.39
N ARG A 373 -9.22 -5.42 -13.50
CA ARG A 373 -8.53 -6.29 -12.56
C ARG A 373 -8.54 -5.75 -11.14
N VAL A 374 -8.29 -4.43 -10.97
CA VAL A 374 -8.29 -3.83 -9.63
C VAL A 374 -9.69 -3.80 -9.03
N GLU A 375 -10.70 -3.50 -9.82
CA GLU A 375 -12.10 -3.54 -9.39
C GLU A 375 -12.50 -4.94 -8.89
N GLU A 376 -12.10 -5.98 -9.60
CA GLU A 376 -12.40 -7.36 -9.27
C GLU A 376 -11.63 -7.85 -8.03
N ALA A 377 -10.29 -7.65 -7.99
CA ALA A 377 -9.43 -8.34 -7.04
C ALA A 377 -8.84 -7.45 -5.92
N PHE A 378 -8.70 -6.13 -6.17
CA PHE A 378 -7.91 -5.26 -5.30
C PHE A 378 -8.68 -4.01 -4.86
N GLY A 379 -10.01 -4.02 -4.88
CA GLY A 379 -10.82 -2.94 -4.33
C GLY A 379 -10.80 -2.92 -2.80
N ILE A 380 -10.80 -1.72 -2.19
CA ILE A 380 -10.84 -1.57 -0.73
C ILE A 380 -12.07 -2.22 -0.10
N ALA A 381 -13.20 -2.23 -0.80
CA ALA A 381 -14.44 -2.86 -0.33
C ALA A 381 -14.28 -4.38 -0.14
N SER A 382 -13.59 -5.06 -1.07
CA SER A 382 -13.29 -6.49 -0.97
C SER A 382 -12.37 -6.81 0.21
N MET A 383 -11.29 -6.01 0.41
CA MET A 383 -10.40 -6.12 1.57
C MET A 383 -11.16 -5.92 2.89
N GLN A 384 -12.03 -4.93 2.95
CA GLN A 384 -12.85 -4.64 4.14
C GLN A 384 -13.82 -5.79 4.42
N ALA A 385 -14.55 -6.27 3.40
CA ALA A 385 -15.50 -7.37 3.54
C ALA A 385 -14.82 -8.66 4.03
N ALA A 386 -13.67 -9.02 3.46
CA ALA A 386 -12.88 -10.18 3.88
C ALA A 386 -12.34 -10.02 5.32
N THR A 387 -11.88 -8.83 5.71
CA THR A 387 -11.44 -8.58 7.09
C THR A 387 -12.60 -8.68 8.08
N MET A 388 -13.78 -8.16 7.72
CA MET A 388 -14.99 -8.29 8.55
C MET A 388 -15.45 -9.75 8.67
N ALA A 389 -15.29 -10.57 7.64
CA ALA A 389 -15.56 -12.01 7.71
C ALA A 389 -14.64 -12.71 8.71
N VAL A 390 -13.35 -12.38 8.71
CA VAL A 390 -12.38 -12.88 9.73
C VAL A 390 -12.82 -12.52 11.15
N TYR A 391 -13.30 -11.31 11.36
CA TYR A 391 -13.76 -10.90 12.69
C TYR A 391 -15.00 -11.66 13.14
N ARG A 392 -15.98 -11.85 12.24
CA ARG A 392 -17.22 -12.61 12.55
C ARG A 392 -16.93 -14.06 12.87
N ASP A 393 -16.02 -14.70 12.11
CA ASP A 393 -15.61 -16.10 12.32
C ASP A 393 -15.00 -16.34 13.72
N LEU A 394 -14.37 -15.33 14.32
CA LEU A 394 -13.74 -15.44 15.64
C LEU A 394 -14.69 -15.23 16.82
N VAL A 395 -15.85 -14.61 16.61
CA VAL A 395 -16.76 -14.26 17.72
C VAL A 395 -18.12 -14.95 17.63
N GLY A 396 -18.33 -15.78 16.62
CA GLY A 396 -19.50 -16.65 16.43
C GLY A 396 -20.68 -15.90 15.84
#